data_9804c7f76f4f5eb7938689d23dd621bb
#
_entry.id   9804c7f76f4f5eb7938689d23dd621bb
#
_cell.length_a   1.000
_cell.length_b   1.000
_cell.length_c   1.000
_cell.angle_alpha   90.00
_cell.angle_beta   90.00
_cell.angle_gamma   90.00
#
_symmetry.space_group_name_H-M   'P 1'
#
loop_
_entity.id
_entity.type
_entity.pdbx_description
1 polymer ?
#
loop_
_entity_poly.entity_id
_entity_poly.type
_entity_poly.pdbx_seq_one_letter_code
_entity_poly.pdbx_strand_id
1 'polypeptide(L)'
;MACTHVATPSCLLISGKWNATTTGVNSARLRRQTGLSRGFTLIELLVAISVMSLLAVLSWRGLDAMARAQAQTSLRADQVLTLQAGLAQWKVDLDSLAPTQQVNPLDWDGRVLRLTRRTAVPGDGLMVVAWMRRAEGSGQWLRWQSPILRTSAGWTEAWSSAGAWAQSAMTEEAAGEVSITPLEDWQIFYFRGNAWTNPMSSAGQQLAGTPTLPALQISSMTVIPDAIRLVLMLPASQAISGKLTVDWINPILNGDRS
;
A
#
# COMPACT_ATOMS: atom_id res chain seq x y z
N MET A 1 7.15 -0.42 -39.07
CA MET A 1 7.61 -1.57 -39.87
C MET A 1 8.57 -2.39 -39.01
N ALA A 2 8.13 -3.52 -38.46
CA ALA A 2 8.96 -4.65 -38.00
C ALA A 2 7.96 -5.78 -37.65
N CYS A 3 7.88 -6.77 -38.53
CA CYS A 3 7.11 -8.00 -38.34
C CYS A 3 7.85 -8.94 -37.38
N THR A 4 7.17 -9.45 -36.38
CA THR A 4 7.64 -10.54 -35.53
C THR A 4 6.97 -11.84 -35.98
N HIS A 5 7.76 -12.77 -36.49
CA HIS A 5 7.41 -14.13 -36.93
C HIS A 5 6.96 -14.98 -35.73
N VAL A 6 5.77 -15.57 -35.84
CA VAL A 6 5.30 -16.67 -34.97
C VAL A 6 5.61 -17.99 -35.69
N ALA A 7 6.41 -18.83 -35.05
CA ALA A 7 6.75 -20.17 -35.55
C ALA A 7 5.65 -21.18 -35.14
N THR A 8 5.10 -21.88 -36.13
CA THR A 8 4.23 -23.04 -35.97
C THR A 8 5.03 -24.32 -35.90
N PRO A 9 4.74 -25.28 -35.01
CA PRO A 9 5.38 -26.60 -35.05
C PRO A 9 4.75 -27.54 -36.07
N SER A 10 5.60 -28.13 -36.89
CA SER A 10 5.28 -29.10 -37.93
C SER A 10 4.78 -30.42 -37.35
N CYS A 11 3.67 -30.91 -37.88
CA CYS A 11 3.11 -32.22 -37.61
C CYS A 11 3.84 -33.28 -38.45
N LEU A 12 4.53 -34.20 -37.80
CA LEU A 12 5.24 -35.34 -38.44
C LEU A 12 4.23 -36.48 -38.65
N LEU A 13 3.83 -36.70 -39.90
CA LEU A 13 3.06 -37.86 -40.34
C LEU A 13 4.01 -39.05 -40.50
N ILE A 14 3.91 -40.02 -39.61
CA ILE A 14 4.56 -41.32 -39.74
C ILE A 14 3.61 -42.24 -40.50
N SER A 15 3.92 -42.50 -41.76
CA SER A 15 3.30 -43.52 -42.62
C SER A 15 3.87 -44.88 -42.27
N GLY A 16 3.14 -45.68 -41.50
CA GLY A 16 3.48 -47.10 -41.25
C GLY A 16 2.76 -48.03 -42.22
N LYS A 17 3.48 -48.68 -43.11
CA LYS A 17 2.99 -49.78 -43.97
C LYS A 17 2.65 -51.00 -43.09
N TRP A 18 1.39 -51.43 -43.14
CA TRP A 18 0.98 -52.71 -42.54
C TRP A 18 1.09 -53.82 -43.56
N ASN A 19 1.96 -54.77 -43.35
CA ASN A 19 2.00 -56.02 -44.10
C ASN A 19 0.95 -56.99 -43.50
N ALA A 20 0.04 -57.41 -44.32
CA ALA A 20 -0.95 -58.43 -44.00
C ALA A 20 -0.28 -59.79 -44.09
N THR A 21 -0.04 -60.45 -42.96
CA THR A 21 0.29 -61.88 -42.90
C THR A 21 -0.94 -62.66 -42.49
N THR A 22 -1.48 -63.39 -43.44
CA THR A 22 -2.59 -64.31 -43.28
C THR A 22 -2.09 -65.58 -42.56
N THR A 23 -2.59 -65.85 -41.36
CA THR A 23 -2.35 -67.16 -40.72
C THR A 23 -3.59 -67.62 -40.01
N GLY A 24 -4.10 -68.77 -40.51
CA GLY A 24 -4.77 -69.84 -39.88
C GLY A 24 -5.91 -69.59 -38.92
N VAL A 25 -7.13 -69.87 -39.38
CA VAL A 25 -8.33 -69.95 -38.56
C VAL A 25 -8.20 -71.15 -37.64
N ASN A 26 -8.01 -70.91 -36.36
CA ASN A 26 -8.18 -71.88 -35.30
C ASN A 26 -9.47 -71.58 -34.57
N SER A 27 -10.52 -72.35 -34.84
CA SER A 27 -11.83 -72.22 -34.20
C SER A 27 -11.75 -72.65 -32.74
N ALA A 28 -11.26 -71.80 -31.88
CA ALA A 28 -11.38 -71.99 -30.45
C ALA A 28 -12.80 -71.60 -30.03
N ARG A 29 -13.58 -72.58 -29.67
CA ARG A 29 -14.92 -72.41 -29.04
C ARG A 29 -14.78 -71.45 -27.86
N LEU A 30 -15.22 -70.23 -28.06
CA LEU A 30 -15.43 -69.30 -26.96
C LEU A 30 -16.53 -69.83 -26.06
N ARG A 31 -16.11 -70.42 -24.95
CA ARG A 31 -16.94 -70.81 -23.85
C ARG A 31 -17.53 -69.50 -23.30
N ARG A 32 -18.78 -69.19 -23.70
CA ARG A 32 -19.54 -68.11 -23.07
C ARG A 32 -19.63 -68.40 -21.58
N GLN A 33 -18.77 -67.74 -20.82
CA GLN A 33 -18.99 -67.61 -19.37
C GLN A 33 -20.23 -66.73 -19.23
N THR A 34 -21.38 -67.31 -18.96
CA THR A 34 -22.53 -66.61 -18.45
C THR A 34 -22.17 -66.15 -17.04
N GLY A 35 -21.50 -64.99 -16.95
CA GLY A 35 -21.35 -64.31 -15.68
C GLY A 35 -22.73 -64.06 -15.13
N LEU A 36 -23.08 -64.68 -14.02
CA LEU A 36 -24.25 -64.34 -13.23
C LEU A 36 -24.22 -62.85 -12.96
N SER A 37 -25.04 -62.08 -13.69
CA SER A 37 -25.28 -60.67 -13.37
C SER A 37 -25.97 -60.64 -12.00
N ARG A 38 -25.18 -60.47 -10.94
CA ARG A 38 -25.71 -60.16 -9.61
C ARG A 38 -26.40 -58.81 -9.73
N GLY A 39 -27.71 -58.78 -9.65
CA GLY A 39 -28.49 -57.58 -9.57
C GLY A 39 -28.12 -56.80 -8.31
N PHE A 40 -27.97 -55.52 -8.44
CA PHE A 40 -27.75 -54.63 -7.29
C PHE A 40 -28.90 -54.73 -6.31
N THR A 41 -28.59 -54.88 -5.03
CA THR A 41 -29.62 -54.84 -3.99
C THR A 41 -30.01 -53.39 -3.70
N LEU A 42 -31.27 -53.16 -3.35
CA LEU A 42 -31.77 -51.79 -3.04
C LEU A 42 -31.00 -51.16 -1.88
N ILE A 43 -30.53 -51.95 -0.92
CA ILE A 43 -29.73 -51.48 0.22
C ILE A 43 -28.32 -51.02 -0.22
N GLU A 44 -27.72 -51.72 -1.16
CA GLU A 44 -26.39 -51.35 -1.71
C GLU A 44 -26.45 -50.02 -2.42
N LEU A 45 -27.54 -49.74 -3.17
CA LEU A 45 -27.79 -48.42 -3.79
C LEU A 45 -27.96 -47.31 -2.73
N LEU A 46 -28.76 -47.60 -1.67
CA LEU A 46 -29.00 -46.63 -0.60
C LEU A 46 -27.70 -46.28 0.13
N VAL A 47 -26.88 -47.29 0.45
CA VAL A 47 -25.58 -47.07 1.11
C VAL A 47 -24.65 -46.24 0.18
N ALA A 48 -24.58 -46.60 -1.11
CA ALA A 48 -23.75 -45.87 -2.06
C ALA A 48 -24.15 -44.40 -2.16
N ILE A 49 -25.45 -44.07 -2.28
CA ILE A 49 -25.96 -42.70 -2.31
C ILE A 49 -25.68 -41.99 -1.00
N SER A 50 -25.82 -42.62 0.14
CA SER A 50 -25.52 -42.04 1.46
C SER A 50 -24.05 -41.68 1.60
N VAL A 51 -23.16 -42.54 1.16
CA VAL A 51 -21.70 -42.26 1.17
C VAL A 51 -21.35 -41.15 0.22
N MET A 52 -21.89 -41.15 -1.01
CA MET A 52 -21.66 -40.09 -1.99
C MET A 52 -22.16 -38.75 -1.48
N SER A 53 -23.34 -38.68 -0.87
CA SER A 53 -23.88 -37.41 -0.33
C SER A 53 -23.03 -36.91 0.83
N LEU A 54 -22.54 -37.78 1.70
CA LEU A 54 -21.61 -37.41 2.79
C LEU A 54 -20.31 -36.83 2.21
N LEU A 55 -19.71 -37.48 1.22
CA LEU A 55 -18.51 -37.02 0.56
C LEU A 55 -18.74 -35.65 -0.14
N ALA A 56 -19.89 -35.48 -0.79
CA ALA A 56 -20.23 -34.20 -1.43
C ALA A 56 -20.34 -33.08 -0.39
N VAL A 57 -20.97 -33.30 0.76
CA VAL A 57 -21.07 -32.32 1.84
C VAL A 57 -19.71 -32.00 2.43
N LEU A 58 -18.85 -32.99 2.66
CA LEU A 58 -17.50 -32.77 3.18
C LEU A 58 -16.63 -31.99 2.19
N SER A 59 -16.71 -32.31 0.89
CA SER A 59 -16.01 -31.58 -0.17
C SER A 59 -16.46 -30.14 -0.26
N TRP A 60 -17.77 -29.89 -0.21
CA TRP A 60 -18.33 -28.53 -0.19
C TRP A 60 -17.81 -27.71 1.00
N ARG A 61 -17.85 -28.28 2.22
CA ARG A 61 -17.34 -27.64 3.42
C ARG A 61 -15.85 -27.31 3.32
N GLY A 62 -15.07 -28.22 2.74
CA GLY A 62 -13.65 -28.00 2.49
C GLY A 62 -13.38 -26.80 1.55
N LEU A 63 -14.09 -26.73 0.43
CA LEU A 63 -13.99 -25.64 -0.53
C LEU A 63 -14.43 -24.30 0.07
N ASP A 64 -15.53 -24.29 0.83
CA ASP A 64 -16.03 -23.09 1.48
C ASP A 64 -15.06 -22.56 2.56
N ALA A 65 -14.45 -23.46 3.34
CA ALA A 65 -13.42 -23.10 4.32
C ALA A 65 -12.18 -22.50 3.62
N MET A 66 -11.74 -23.09 2.50
CA MET A 66 -10.61 -22.57 1.70
C MET A 66 -10.91 -21.20 1.13
N ALA A 67 -12.10 -20.99 0.56
CA ALA A 67 -12.52 -19.70 0.03
C ALA A 67 -12.51 -18.59 1.10
N ARG A 68 -13.02 -18.89 2.30
CA ARG A 68 -12.97 -17.93 3.43
C ARG A 68 -11.54 -17.64 3.87
N ALA A 69 -10.69 -18.65 3.98
CA ALA A 69 -9.30 -18.47 4.35
C ALA A 69 -8.55 -17.59 3.32
N GLN A 70 -8.80 -17.83 2.04
CA GLN A 70 -8.23 -17.03 0.95
C GLN A 70 -8.70 -15.57 1.01
N ALA A 71 -10.00 -15.33 1.23
CA ALA A 71 -10.54 -13.97 1.37
C ALA A 71 -9.90 -13.22 2.54
N GLN A 72 -9.73 -13.88 3.70
CA GLN A 72 -9.07 -13.26 4.85
C GLN A 72 -7.59 -12.96 4.58
N THR A 73 -6.88 -13.85 3.89
CA THR A 73 -5.48 -13.63 3.52
C THR A 73 -5.34 -12.45 2.57
N SER A 74 -6.22 -12.35 1.57
CA SER A 74 -6.25 -11.22 0.62
C SER A 74 -6.48 -9.89 1.35
N LEU A 75 -7.49 -9.82 2.22
CA LEU A 75 -7.77 -8.60 3.00
C LEU A 75 -6.56 -8.15 3.84
N ARG A 76 -5.86 -9.10 4.48
CA ARG A 76 -4.65 -8.76 5.24
C ARG A 76 -3.51 -8.29 4.34
N ALA A 77 -3.33 -8.91 3.19
CA ALA A 77 -2.33 -8.50 2.21
C ALA A 77 -2.61 -7.07 1.71
N ASP A 78 -3.86 -6.75 1.39
CA ASP A 78 -4.27 -5.42 0.94
C ASP A 78 -4.01 -4.34 2.01
N GLN A 79 -4.27 -4.64 3.28
CA GLN A 79 -3.96 -3.74 4.40
C GLN A 79 -2.46 -3.45 4.50
N VAL A 80 -1.62 -4.49 4.36
CA VAL A 80 -0.15 -4.34 4.40
C VAL A 80 0.34 -3.49 3.22
N LEU A 81 -0.15 -3.80 2.01
CA LEU A 81 0.23 -3.06 0.80
C LEU A 81 -0.19 -1.59 0.88
N THR A 82 -1.37 -1.31 1.41
CA THR A 82 -1.86 0.07 1.58
C THR A 82 -0.99 0.85 2.57
N LEU A 83 -0.64 0.25 3.70
CA LEU A 83 0.27 0.86 4.67
C LEU A 83 1.66 1.11 4.05
N GLN A 84 2.21 0.13 3.34
CA GLN A 84 3.51 0.26 2.66
C GLN A 84 3.49 1.39 1.62
N ALA A 85 2.43 1.47 0.81
CA ALA A 85 2.25 2.55 -0.17
C ALA A 85 2.18 3.92 0.51
N GLY A 86 1.45 4.04 1.63
CA GLY A 86 1.38 5.26 2.42
C GLY A 86 2.74 5.68 2.98
N LEU A 87 3.52 4.74 3.54
CA LEU A 87 4.87 5.01 4.05
C LEU A 87 5.86 5.37 2.94
N ALA A 88 5.75 4.73 1.78
CA ALA A 88 6.55 5.08 0.62
C ALA A 88 6.22 6.49 0.12
N GLN A 89 4.95 6.86 0.09
CA GLN A 89 4.52 8.21 -0.29
C GLN A 89 4.98 9.26 0.74
N TRP A 90 4.90 8.96 2.04
CA TRP A 90 5.47 9.79 3.11
C TRP A 90 6.96 10.08 2.86
N LYS A 91 7.73 9.05 2.56
CA LYS A 91 9.15 9.18 2.25
C LYS A 91 9.39 10.04 1.00
N VAL A 92 8.64 9.81 -0.07
CA VAL A 92 8.75 10.59 -1.32
C VAL A 92 8.42 12.06 -1.10
N ASP A 93 7.40 12.36 -0.28
CA ASP A 93 7.01 13.74 0.05
C ASP A 93 8.14 14.47 0.79
N LEU A 94 8.79 13.79 1.75
CA LEU A 94 9.92 14.35 2.50
C LEU A 94 11.21 14.46 1.66
N ASP A 95 11.52 13.46 0.83
CA ASP A 95 12.68 13.49 -0.08
C ASP A 95 12.58 14.62 -1.12
N SER A 96 11.35 15.04 -1.43
CA SER A 96 11.05 16.09 -2.41
C SER A 96 10.87 17.47 -1.79
N LEU A 97 11.16 17.66 -0.50
CA LEU A 97 11.06 18.96 0.15
C LEU A 97 11.76 20.06 -0.66
N ALA A 98 11.12 21.22 -0.72
CA ALA A 98 11.63 22.38 -1.45
C ALA A 98 12.28 23.38 -0.46
N PRO A 99 13.59 23.33 -0.20
CA PRO A 99 14.27 24.29 0.66
C PRO A 99 14.44 25.62 -0.07
N THR A 100 13.39 26.42 -0.11
CA THR A 100 13.44 27.76 -0.69
C THR A 100 13.24 28.81 0.39
N GLN A 101 13.89 29.97 0.23
CA GLN A 101 13.74 31.09 1.17
C GLN A 101 12.37 31.79 1.06
N GLN A 102 11.59 31.46 0.04
CA GLN A 102 10.34 32.15 -0.29
C GLN A 102 9.10 31.45 0.25
N VAL A 103 9.20 30.17 0.63
CA VAL A 103 8.08 29.36 1.11
C VAL A 103 8.49 28.49 2.28
N ASN A 104 7.54 28.18 3.16
CA ASN A 104 7.77 27.27 4.27
C ASN A 104 7.97 25.84 3.74
N PRO A 105 9.14 25.22 3.95
CA PRO A 105 9.38 23.87 3.49
C PRO A 105 8.61 22.83 4.31
N LEU A 106 8.42 23.07 5.61
CA LEU A 106 7.85 22.11 6.55
C LEU A 106 7.27 22.83 7.77
N ASP A 107 6.09 22.43 8.22
CA ASP A 107 5.46 22.96 9.42
C ASP A 107 4.63 21.88 10.11
N TRP A 108 4.74 21.81 11.44
CA TRP A 108 3.96 20.94 12.29
C TRP A 108 3.28 21.75 13.38
N ASP A 109 1.95 21.77 13.40
CA ASP A 109 1.15 22.51 14.37
C ASP A 109 0.60 21.64 15.52
N GLY A 110 1.08 20.39 15.64
CA GLY A 110 0.58 19.43 16.62
C GLY A 110 -0.56 18.55 16.10
N ARG A 111 -1.14 18.87 14.95
CA ARG A 111 -2.29 18.18 14.36
C ARG A 111 -2.07 17.79 12.91
N VAL A 112 -1.53 18.69 12.11
CA VAL A 112 -1.23 18.49 10.70
C VAL A 112 0.24 18.79 10.41
N LEU A 113 0.87 17.90 9.65
CA LEU A 113 2.17 18.17 9.06
C LEU A 113 1.93 18.73 7.66
N ARG A 114 2.30 19.99 7.44
CA ARG A 114 2.27 20.64 6.13
C ARG A 114 3.68 20.70 5.57
N LEU A 115 3.82 20.44 4.28
CA LEU A 115 5.10 20.52 3.62
C LEU A 115 4.96 21.07 2.19
N THR A 116 6.00 21.74 1.73
CA THR A 116 6.14 22.18 0.35
C THR A 116 7.13 21.28 -0.36
N ARG A 117 6.69 20.64 -1.42
CA ARG A 117 7.53 19.74 -2.21
C ARG A 117 7.64 20.19 -3.67
N ARG A 118 8.71 19.74 -4.32
CA ARG A 118 8.87 19.86 -5.78
C ARG A 118 7.97 18.83 -6.46
N THR A 119 7.52 19.17 -7.66
CA THR A 119 6.85 18.23 -8.56
C THR A 119 7.84 17.18 -9.07
N ALA A 120 7.32 16.06 -9.60
CA ALA A 120 8.15 15.02 -10.20
C ALA A 120 8.90 15.49 -11.44
N VAL A 121 8.34 16.49 -12.14
CA VAL A 121 8.98 17.13 -13.33
C VAL A 121 9.72 18.36 -12.87
N PRO A 122 11.06 18.43 -13.02
CA PRO A 122 11.84 19.59 -12.64
C PRO A 122 11.37 20.87 -13.36
N GLY A 123 11.13 21.94 -12.58
CA GLY A 123 10.70 23.24 -13.12
C GLY A 123 9.20 23.40 -13.35
N ASP A 124 8.38 22.35 -13.16
CA ASP A 124 6.93 22.45 -13.35
C ASP A 124 6.21 23.18 -12.20
N GLY A 125 6.87 23.37 -11.05
CA GLY A 125 6.34 24.12 -9.92
C GLY A 125 6.49 23.41 -8.59
N LEU A 126 5.70 23.87 -7.62
CA LEU A 126 5.65 23.35 -6.26
C LEU A 126 4.27 22.74 -5.97
N MET A 127 4.18 21.97 -4.93
CA MET A 127 2.93 21.45 -4.38
C MET A 127 2.96 21.56 -2.86
N VAL A 128 1.83 21.90 -2.26
CA VAL A 128 1.62 21.79 -0.83
C VAL A 128 1.02 20.41 -0.56
N VAL A 129 1.60 19.71 0.39
CA VAL A 129 1.09 18.41 0.88
C VAL A 129 0.84 18.52 2.37
N ALA A 130 -0.21 17.90 2.83
CA ALA A 130 -0.55 17.83 4.23
C ALA A 130 -0.84 16.39 4.65
N TRP A 131 -0.37 16.04 5.84
CA TRP A 131 -0.61 14.75 6.46
C TRP A 131 -1.25 14.97 7.83
N MET A 132 -2.31 14.23 8.13
CA MET A 132 -2.97 14.31 9.41
C MET A 132 -3.60 12.98 9.83
N ARG A 133 -3.98 12.92 11.10
CA ARG A 133 -4.90 11.91 11.60
C ARG A 133 -6.26 12.58 11.85
N ARG A 134 -7.31 12.10 11.21
CA ARG A 134 -8.69 12.44 11.54
C ARG A 134 -9.19 11.49 12.61
N ALA A 135 -9.76 12.03 13.70
CA ALA A 135 -10.12 11.23 14.88
C ALA A 135 -11.49 10.56 14.78
N GLU A 136 -12.26 10.80 13.70
CA GLU A 136 -13.61 10.26 13.53
C GLU A 136 -13.57 8.73 13.37
N GLY A 137 -14.52 8.04 14.01
CA GLY A 137 -14.58 6.58 14.02
C GLY A 137 -13.37 5.93 14.67
N SER A 138 -12.72 5.02 13.99
CA SER A 138 -11.47 4.36 14.43
C SER A 138 -10.22 5.22 14.23
N GLY A 139 -10.38 6.43 13.74
CA GLY A 139 -9.29 7.27 13.28
C GLY A 139 -8.76 6.85 11.90
N GLN A 140 -8.30 7.83 11.12
CA GLN A 140 -7.76 7.60 9.77
C GLN A 140 -6.50 8.42 9.55
N TRP A 141 -5.48 7.82 8.96
CA TRP A 141 -4.31 8.51 8.47
C TRP A 141 -4.59 9.01 7.06
N LEU A 142 -4.55 10.32 6.88
CA LEU A 142 -4.97 11.01 5.67
C LEU A 142 -3.81 11.80 5.07
N ARG A 143 -3.80 11.87 3.76
CA ARG A 143 -2.92 12.73 2.97
C ARG A 143 -3.76 13.62 2.07
N TRP A 144 -3.44 14.90 2.03
CA TRP A 144 -3.98 15.88 1.11
C TRP A 144 -2.87 16.48 0.26
N GLN A 145 -3.18 16.88 -0.96
CA GLN A 145 -2.25 17.60 -1.82
C GLN A 145 -2.97 18.66 -2.65
N SER A 146 -2.27 19.80 -2.88
CA SER A 146 -2.73 20.85 -3.79
C SER A 146 -2.50 20.46 -5.25
N PRO A 147 -3.14 21.17 -6.20
CA PRO A 147 -2.67 21.25 -7.58
C PRO A 147 -1.23 21.78 -7.66
N ILE A 148 -0.65 21.77 -8.88
CA ILE A 148 0.68 22.34 -9.13
C ILE A 148 0.62 23.86 -9.03
N LEU A 149 1.51 24.44 -8.25
CA LEU A 149 1.57 25.86 -7.92
C LEU A 149 2.77 26.51 -8.63
N ARG A 150 2.50 27.62 -9.33
CA ARG A 150 3.51 28.37 -10.08
C ARG A 150 3.69 29.80 -9.60
N THR A 151 2.88 30.22 -8.61
CA THR A 151 2.91 31.57 -8.05
C THR A 151 2.94 31.53 -6.54
N SER A 152 3.52 32.58 -5.91
CA SER A 152 3.52 32.72 -4.45
C SER A 152 2.11 32.90 -3.88
N ALA A 153 1.23 33.60 -4.59
CA ALA A 153 -0.17 33.74 -4.17
C ALA A 153 -0.89 32.40 -4.13
N GLY A 154 -0.76 31.57 -5.18
CA GLY A 154 -1.32 30.22 -5.20
C GLY A 154 -0.75 29.32 -4.10
N TRP A 155 0.56 29.49 -3.80
CA TRP A 155 1.16 28.77 -2.68
C TRP A 155 0.53 29.18 -1.33
N THR A 156 0.37 30.48 -1.09
CA THR A 156 -0.24 30.99 0.15
C THR A 156 -1.67 30.47 0.33
N GLU A 157 -2.45 30.46 -0.74
CA GLU A 157 -3.81 29.93 -0.76
C GLU A 157 -3.81 28.41 -0.45
N ALA A 158 -2.98 27.62 -1.13
CA ALA A 158 -2.88 26.18 -0.90
C ALA A 158 -2.38 25.87 0.51
N TRP A 159 -1.47 26.67 1.08
CA TRP A 159 -0.98 26.51 2.44
C TRP A 159 -2.08 26.77 3.48
N SER A 160 -2.92 27.78 3.26
CA SER A 160 -4.08 28.05 4.11
C SER A 160 -5.17 26.99 3.96
N SER A 161 -5.44 26.53 2.73
CA SER A 161 -6.39 25.44 2.46
C SER A 161 -5.97 24.12 3.13
N ALA A 162 -4.67 23.80 3.15
CA ALA A 162 -4.15 22.65 3.87
C ALA A 162 -4.42 22.74 5.40
N GLY A 163 -4.36 23.94 5.97
CA GLY A 163 -4.70 24.20 7.37
C GLY A 163 -6.22 24.08 7.63
N ALA A 164 -7.04 24.63 6.74
CA ALA A 164 -8.49 24.56 6.81
C ALA A 164 -9.00 23.13 6.66
N TRP A 165 -8.45 22.37 5.71
CA TRP A 165 -8.72 20.96 5.54
C TRP A 165 -8.49 20.14 6.81
N ALA A 166 -7.43 20.43 7.56
CA ALA A 166 -7.15 19.75 8.81
C ALA A 166 -8.12 20.07 9.95
N GLN A 167 -8.87 21.18 9.84
CA GLN A 167 -9.84 21.62 10.84
C GLN A 167 -11.27 21.19 10.53
N SER A 168 -11.61 20.98 9.27
CA SER A 168 -12.96 20.65 8.80
C SER A 168 -13.08 19.21 8.34
N ALA A 169 -14.12 18.53 8.82
CA ALA A 169 -14.43 17.16 8.38
C ALA A 169 -15.15 17.14 7.01
N MET A 170 -15.72 18.27 6.59
CA MET A 170 -16.61 18.37 5.41
C MET A 170 -16.39 19.72 4.71
N THR A 171 -15.46 19.76 3.77
CA THR A 171 -15.30 20.94 2.91
C THR A 171 -15.02 20.51 1.46
N GLU A 172 -15.28 21.41 0.52
CA GLU A 172 -14.86 21.31 -0.89
C GLU A 172 -13.35 21.05 -1.02
N GLU A 173 -12.57 21.32 0.01
CA GLU A 173 -11.14 21.05 0.16
C GLU A 173 -10.78 19.56 0.28
N ALA A 174 -11.78 18.65 0.39
CA ALA A 174 -11.56 17.20 0.29
C ALA A 174 -11.08 16.76 -1.10
N ALA A 175 -11.16 17.63 -2.11
CA ALA A 175 -10.53 17.39 -3.40
C ALA A 175 -9.01 17.27 -3.21
N GLY A 176 -8.44 16.10 -3.50
CA GLY A 176 -7.02 15.79 -3.27
C GLY A 176 -6.73 15.06 -1.96
N GLU A 177 -7.76 14.75 -1.15
CA GLU A 177 -7.63 13.88 0.02
C GLU A 177 -7.54 12.40 -0.38
N VAL A 178 -6.64 11.67 0.26
CA VAL A 178 -6.51 10.22 0.15
C VAL A 178 -6.45 9.63 1.55
N SER A 179 -7.35 8.69 1.84
CA SER A 179 -7.31 7.88 3.05
C SER A 179 -6.31 6.75 2.87
N ILE A 180 -5.38 6.62 3.81
CA ILE A 180 -4.31 5.62 3.75
C ILE A 180 -4.70 4.39 4.57
N THR A 181 -4.79 4.53 5.90
CA THR A 181 -5.04 3.40 6.80
C THR A 181 -5.71 3.86 8.09
N PRO A 182 -6.50 3.01 8.76
CA PRO A 182 -6.94 3.27 10.12
C PRO A 182 -5.77 3.51 11.06
N LEU A 183 -5.90 4.52 11.95
CA LEU A 183 -4.81 4.97 12.82
C LEU A 183 -5.35 5.49 14.16
N GLU A 184 -4.94 4.87 15.27
CA GLU A 184 -5.37 5.28 16.62
C GLU A 184 -4.69 6.55 17.09
N ASP A 185 -3.40 6.68 16.84
CA ASP A 185 -2.60 7.86 17.22
C ASP A 185 -1.39 8.02 16.31
N TRP A 186 -0.84 9.23 16.25
CA TRP A 186 0.41 9.50 15.58
C TRP A 186 1.18 10.63 16.27
N GLN A 187 2.51 10.56 16.16
CA GLN A 187 3.41 11.55 16.74
C GLN A 187 4.57 11.82 15.79
N ILE A 188 5.03 13.05 15.78
CA ILE A 188 6.17 13.48 14.99
C ILE A 188 7.23 14.03 15.92
N PHE A 189 8.47 13.63 15.68
CA PHE A 189 9.65 14.15 16.36
C PHE A 189 10.66 14.63 15.32
N TYR A 190 11.33 15.74 15.63
CA TYR A 190 12.43 16.27 14.83
C TYR A 190 13.76 15.98 15.52
N PHE A 191 14.75 15.56 14.74
CA PHE A 191 16.12 15.46 15.19
C PHE A 191 16.85 16.76 14.85
N ARG A 192 17.31 17.45 15.87
CA ARG A 192 18.07 18.71 15.78
C ARG A 192 19.05 18.77 16.94
N GLY A 193 20.26 19.28 16.71
CA GLY A 193 21.25 19.45 17.77
C GLY A 193 21.57 18.15 18.53
N ASN A 194 21.60 17.02 17.83
CA ASN A 194 21.89 15.68 18.34
C ASN A 194 20.82 15.09 19.29
N ALA A 195 19.59 15.59 19.28
CA ALA A 195 18.49 15.10 20.10
C ALA A 195 17.16 15.03 19.33
N TRP A 196 16.33 14.02 19.68
CA TRP A 196 14.94 13.97 19.24
C TRP A 196 14.10 14.88 20.13
N THR A 197 13.39 15.81 19.53
CA THR A 197 12.54 16.78 20.23
C THR A 197 11.14 16.78 19.62
N ASN A 198 10.13 17.02 20.46
CA ASN A 198 8.80 17.36 19.94
C ASN A 198 8.88 18.74 19.27
N PRO A 199 8.46 18.89 18.01
CA PRO A 199 8.55 20.19 17.31
C PRO A 199 7.79 21.32 18.01
N MET A 200 6.76 21.00 18.81
CA MET A 200 5.95 21.97 19.58
C MET A 200 6.56 22.36 20.93
N SER A 201 7.65 21.70 21.36
CA SER A 201 8.29 22.04 22.62
C SER A 201 9.18 23.28 22.48
N SER A 202 9.25 24.11 23.54
CA SER A 202 10.12 25.28 23.61
C SER A 202 11.61 24.94 23.40
N ALA A 203 12.03 23.73 23.73
CA ALA A 203 13.38 23.23 23.44
C ALA A 203 13.63 23.07 21.93
N GLY A 204 12.58 22.83 21.12
CA GLY A 204 12.67 22.79 19.65
C GLY A 204 12.80 24.18 19.02
N GLN A 205 12.39 25.22 19.72
CA GLN A 205 12.43 26.60 19.26
C GLN A 205 13.69 27.36 19.70
N GLN A 206 14.37 26.92 20.75
CA GLN A 206 15.49 27.65 21.37
C GLN A 206 16.87 27.42 20.73
N LEU A 207 17.00 26.55 19.74
CA LEU A 207 18.26 26.40 19.00
C LEU A 207 18.49 27.49 17.94
N ALA A 208 17.64 28.50 17.88
CA ALA A 208 17.72 29.64 16.96
C ALA A 208 18.13 30.96 17.62
N GLY A 209 18.73 30.98 18.81
CA GLY A 209 18.96 32.27 19.42
C GLY A 209 20.11 32.37 20.39
N THR A 210 21.27 32.87 19.96
CA THR A 210 22.13 33.73 20.77
C THR A 210 21.43 35.09 20.97
N PRO A 211 21.19 35.57 22.20
CA PRO A 211 20.53 36.86 22.39
C PRO A 211 21.54 37.99 22.27
N THR A 212 21.66 38.58 21.10
CA THR A 212 22.34 39.88 20.99
C THR A 212 21.81 40.62 19.76
N LEU A 213 21.12 41.73 20.02
CA LEU A 213 20.59 42.78 19.18
C LEU A 213 19.09 42.71 18.88
N PRO A 214 18.37 43.87 18.88
CA PRO A 214 16.95 43.94 18.56
C PRO A 214 16.76 43.48 17.12
N ALA A 215 16.31 42.26 16.99
CA ALA A 215 16.13 41.62 15.70
C ALA A 215 15.03 42.35 14.93
N LEU A 216 15.37 42.89 13.79
CA LEU A 216 14.52 42.80 12.63
C LEU A 216 13.92 41.42 12.62
N GLN A 217 12.58 41.30 12.64
CA GLN A 217 11.84 40.03 12.52
C GLN A 217 12.17 39.44 11.14
N ILE A 218 13.34 38.84 11.03
CA ILE A 218 13.62 37.85 10.01
C ILE A 218 12.71 36.68 10.40
N SER A 219 11.61 36.54 9.67
CA SER A 219 10.69 35.39 9.75
C SER A 219 11.54 34.17 9.97
N SER A 220 11.34 33.48 11.09
CA SER A 220 12.11 32.31 11.47
C SER A 220 11.91 31.28 10.36
N MET A 221 12.85 31.27 9.40
CA MET A 221 12.85 30.23 8.35
C MET A 221 12.84 28.91 9.06
N THR A 222 11.81 28.14 8.85
CA THR A 222 11.71 26.81 9.44
C THR A 222 12.81 25.96 8.82
N VAL A 223 13.91 25.81 9.55
CA VAL A 223 15.03 24.98 9.12
C VAL A 223 14.53 23.54 9.06
N ILE A 224 14.72 22.91 7.90
CA ILE A 224 14.41 21.47 7.74
C ILE A 224 15.23 20.69 8.77
N PRO A 225 14.62 19.82 9.58
CA PRO A 225 15.36 19.04 10.57
C PRO A 225 16.30 18.03 9.91
N ASP A 226 17.32 17.60 10.65
CA ASP A 226 18.29 16.59 10.20
C ASP A 226 17.61 15.23 9.97
N ALA A 227 16.60 14.90 10.79
CA ALA A 227 15.76 13.74 10.60
C ALA A 227 14.36 13.98 11.18
N ILE A 228 13.38 13.23 10.67
CA ILE A 228 11.99 13.23 11.13
C ILE A 228 11.64 11.80 11.53
N ARG A 229 11.14 11.63 12.74
CA ARG A 229 10.58 10.37 13.21
C ARG A 229 9.06 10.45 13.19
N LEU A 230 8.47 9.52 12.47
CA LEU A 230 7.04 9.26 12.46
C LEU A 230 6.75 8.07 13.36
N VAL A 231 5.87 8.25 14.32
CA VAL A 231 5.38 7.18 15.20
C VAL A 231 3.88 7.02 14.94
N LEU A 232 3.48 5.85 14.48
CA LEU A 232 2.09 5.48 14.22
C LEU A 232 1.63 4.44 15.24
N MET A 233 0.42 4.59 15.79
CA MET A 233 -0.25 3.58 16.58
C MET A 233 -1.36 2.95 15.74
N LEU A 234 -1.12 1.73 15.27
CA LEU A 234 -2.03 1.00 14.39
C LEU A 234 -3.03 0.18 15.22
N PRO A 235 -4.33 0.17 14.86
CA PRO A 235 -5.36 -0.58 15.57
C PRO A 235 -5.09 -2.09 15.57
N ALA A 236 -5.53 -2.77 16.62
CA ALA A 236 -5.40 -4.22 16.75
C ALA A 236 -6.15 -5.02 15.64
N SER A 237 -7.10 -4.40 14.98
CA SER A 237 -7.86 -4.97 13.86
C SER A 237 -7.10 -5.03 12.54
N GLN A 238 -5.94 -4.36 12.43
CA GLN A 238 -5.11 -4.33 11.23
C GLN A 238 -4.19 -5.57 11.14
N ALA A 239 -3.75 -5.88 9.91
CA ALA A 239 -2.78 -6.95 9.64
C ALA A 239 -1.43 -6.70 10.33
N ILE A 240 -1.03 -5.43 10.41
CA ILE A 240 0.07 -4.93 11.24
C ILE A 240 -0.55 -4.04 12.30
N SER A 241 -0.27 -4.29 13.57
CA SER A 241 -0.88 -3.59 14.71
C SER A 241 0.16 -3.13 15.72
N GLY A 242 -0.22 -2.16 16.55
CA GLY A 242 0.63 -1.60 17.59
C GLY A 242 1.51 -0.46 17.09
N LYS A 243 2.61 -0.20 17.80
CA LYS A 243 3.50 0.94 17.55
C LYS A 243 4.43 0.66 16.37
N LEU A 244 4.32 1.47 15.33
CA LEU A 244 5.24 1.49 14.19
C LEU A 244 6.04 2.79 14.23
N THR A 245 7.37 2.71 14.12
CA THR A 245 8.26 3.87 14.06
C THR A 245 9.02 3.87 12.75
N VAL A 246 9.01 5.00 12.05
CA VAL A 246 9.71 5.21 10.79
C VAL A 246 10.53 6.49 10.87
N ASP A 247 11.82 6.39 10.59
CA ASP A 247 12.73 7.52 10.56
C ASP A 247 13.03 7.91 9.11
N TRP A 248 12.93 9.21 8.84
CA TRP A 248 13.43 9.82 7.63
C TRP A 248 14.66 10.66 7.96
N ILE A 249 15.73 10.51 7.21
CA ILE A 249 16.97 11.27 7.35
C ILE A 249 17.07 12.21 6.16
N ASN A 250 17.35 13.48 6.41
CA ASN A 250 17.47 14.49 5.38
C ASN A 250 18.65 14.16 4.42
N PRO A 251 18.38 13.85 3.14
CA PRO A 251 19.43 13.44 2.22
C PRO A 251 20.45 14.53 1.92
N ILE A 252 20.09 15.81 2.13
CA ILE A 252 20.96 16.96 1.82
C ILE A 252 22.13 17.06 2.83
N LEU A 253 21.95 16.60 4.06
CA LEU A 253 23.00 16.64 5.08
C LEU A 253 24.18 15.68 4.84
N ASN A 254 23.98 14.66 4.02
CA ASN A 254 25.03 13.67 3.71
C ASN A 254 25.96 14.14 2.56
N GLY A 255 25.66 15.23 1.87
CA GLY A 255 26.46 15.76 0.76
C GLY A 255 27.68 16.57 1.16
N ASP A 256 27.77 17.03 2.42
CA ASP A 256 28.79 17.98 2.87
C ASP A 256 29.86 17.34 3.79
N ARG A 257 29.87 16.01 3.93
CA ARG A 257 30.81 15.26 4.79
C ARG A 257 31.75 14.33 4.04
N SER A 258 31.97 14.58 2.74
CA SER A 258 32.98 13.84 1.95
C SER A 258 34.14 14.74 1.57
#